data_8fa07da1d77737f28abb894d62b5781a
#
_entry.id   8fa07da1d77737f28abb894d62b5781a
#
_cell.length_a   1.000
_cell.length_b   1.000
_cell.length_c   1.000
_cell.angle_alpha   90.00
_cell.angle_beta   90.00
_cell.angle_gamma   90.00
#
_symmetry.space_group_name_H-M   'P 1'
#
loop_
_entity.id
_entity.type
_entity.pdbx_description
1 polymer ?
#
loop_
_entity_poly.entity_id
_entity_poly.type
_entity_poly.pdbx_seq_one_letter_code
_entity_poly.pdbx_strand_id
1 'polypeptide(L)'
;GDARQSVTAALACTNRRRLLDTPPTQKALNKMEWASAQQPLPAQAVQVVSSTWARDSHDLFDFEAHHLHTKTFTLQKSMVCVRKDTEVEMLGERAPMPAGSDPLLRLVQKDGGFWVDKASPSSSSKKLWVVVRDIPTCGHRLSEGDVIKLGRFKFRVRQLVASASGGAQPELRLDDSGVACCPHTAANSDLASTLCRICLLEGPGEDDPLITPCQCKGSIEYVHLACLRHWIRGRLNLSDSSGGSYFYRPLACELCKAVYPTYVGVAQERQPLVEVPQTQPPFIVLENMVRDSQQHASRGLHVISLAEKALKLGRGHESDVRIADVSISRCHAMIRFHRGHFVLEDNNSKFGTLVAMKKPRLLEQGSTVSIQMGRTVLSLSVQQDPNSAGGQAPVRQLPGGTAQDERALRLSLLHRVGPGRTDGNETQGNNGDGAESGNVAAI
;
A
#
# COMPACT_ATOMS: atom_id res chain seq x y z
N GLY A 1 51.17 8.20 -53.59
CA GLY A 1 52.49 8.72 -53.49
C GLY A 1 52.97 8.51 -52.09
N ASP A 2 53.80 7.56 -51.88
CA ASP A 2 55.26 7.63 -51.61
C ASP A 2 55.57 8.34 -50.30
N ALA A 3 56.40 7.91 -49.44
CA ALA A 3 57.48 6.92 -49.38
C ALA A 3 58.16 7.04 -48.00
N ARG A 4 58.52 5.89 -47.43
CA ARG A 4 59.86 5.50 -46.97
C ARG A 4 60.65 6.42 -46.05
N GLN A 5 61.12 5.91 -44.97
CA GLN A 5 62.46 5.38 -44.58
C GLN A 5 62.62 5.52 -43.06
N SER A 6 62.81 4.45 -42.29
CA SER A 6 64.00 3.69 -41.91
C SER A 6 65.06 4.54 -41.23
N VAL A 7 65.49 4.10 -40.04
CA VAL A 7 66.91 3.80 -39.67
C VAL A 7 67.00 3.35 -38.19
N THR A 8 67.39 2.17 -37.99
CA THR A 8 68.28 1.38 -37.13
C THR A 8 69.18 2.11 -36.14
N ALA A 9 69.33 1.56 -34.92
CA ALA A 9 70.54 1.25 -34.17
C ALA A 9 70.16 0.73 -32.78
N ALA A 10 70.41 -0.47 -32.40
CA ALA A 10 71.57 -1.29 -32.11
C ALA A 10 71.99 -1.22 -30.65
N LEU A 11 71.89 -2.39 -29.99
CA LEU A 11 72.75 -3.05 -29.02
C LEU A 11 73.10 -2.39 -27.67
N ALA A 12 72.61 -3.05 -26.56
CA ALA A 12 73.59 -3.62 -25.59
C ALA A 12 72.85 -4.64 -24.67
N CYS A 13 73.44 -5.80 -24.60
CA CYS A 13 73.14 -6.95 -23.74
C CYS A 13 73.32 -6.62 -22.25
N THR A 14 72.37 -7.13 -21.41
CA THR A 14 72.81 -7.82 -20.18
C THR A 14 71.81 -8.89 -19.77
N ASN A 15 72.27 -10.07 -19.65
CA ASN A 15 71.69 -11.31 -19.17
C ASN A 15 71.11 -11.13 -17.74
N ARG A 16 69.80 -11.39 -17.53
CA ARG A 16 69.32 -11.89 -16.26
C ARG A 16 68.25 -12.99 -16.53
N ARG A 17 68.53 -14.10 -15.90
CA ARG A 17 67.88 -15.39 -15.96
C ARG A 17 66.36 -15.24 -15.78
N ARG A 18 65.60 -15.78 -16.73
CA ARG A 18 64.17 -16.06 -16.60
C ARG A 18 63.98 -17.23 -15.62
N LEU A 19 63.40 -16.94 -14.46
CA LEU A 19 62.68 -17.95 -13.70
C LEU A 19 61.36 -18.20 -14.44
N LEU A 20 61.15 -19.42 -14.86
CA LEU A 20 59.92 -19.91 -15.47
C LEU A 20 58.80 -19.87 -14.43
N ASP A 21 57.93 -18.88 -14.49
CA ASP A 21 56.65 -18.90 -13.80
C ASP A 21 55.77 -19.94 -14.48
N THR A 22 55.65 -21.12 -13.88
CA THR A 22 54.63 -22.09 -14.21
C THR A 22 53.28 -21.56 -13.81
N PRO A 23 52.27 -21.56 -14.68
CA PRO A 23 50.93 -21.13 -14.31
C PRO A 23 50.37 -22.01 -13.19
N PRO A 24 49.64 -21.46 -12.21
CA PRO A 24 49.05 -22.24 -11.12
C PRO A 24 48.12 -23.31 -11.69
N THR A 25 48.29 -24.55 -11.21
CA THR A 25 47.50 -25.67 -11.66
C THR A 25 46.02 -25.45 -11.30
N GLN A 26 45.11 -25.96 -12.17
CA GLN A 26 43.64 -25.88 -12.00
C GLN A 26 43.21 -26.27 -10.56
N LYS A 27 43.95 -27.14 -9.89
CA LYS A 27 43.74 -27.52 -8.48
C LYS A 27 44.00 -26.39 -7.50
N ALA A 28 44.95 -25.49 -7.79
CA ALA A 28 45.26 -24.35 -6.94
C ALA A 28 44.23 -23.23 -7.12
N LEU A 29 43.72 -23.01 -8.34
CA LEU A 29 42.62 -22.10 -8.63
C LEU A 29 41.31 -22.56 -7.95
N ASN A 30 40.94 -23.83 -8.06
CA ASN A 30 39.76 -24.36 -7.39
C ASN A 30 39.85 -24.30 -5.85
N LYS A 31 41.08 -24.41 -5.30
CA LYS A 31 41.31 -24.28 -3.83
C LYS A 31 41.21 -22.84 -3.36
N MET A 32 41.57 -21.85 -4.21
CA MET A 32 41.39 -20.43 -3.90
C MET A 32 39.93 -20.00 -4.06
N GLU A 33 39.17 -20.50 -5.05
CA GLU A 33 37.76 -20.24 -5.16
C GLU A 33 36.92 -20.86 -4.02
N TRP A 34 37.28 -22.08 -3.55
CA TRP A 34 36.64 -22.71 -2.39
C TRP A 34 36.96 -22.02 -1.06
N ALA A 35 38.15 -21.43 -0.91
CA ALA A 35 38.52 -20.69 0.31
C ALA A 35 37.86 -19.31 0.37
N SER A 36 37.49 -18.72 -0.78
CA SER A 36 36.75 -17.45 -0.87
C SER A 36 35.25 -17.62 -0.55
N ALA A 37 34.70 -18.86 -0.66
CA ALA A 37 33.30 -19.13 -0.46
C ALA A 37 32.87 -19.43 0.99
N GLN A 38 33.78 -19.37 1.96
CA GLN A 38 33.50 -19.73 3.36
C GLN A 38 34.00 -18.72 4.39
N GLN A 39 33.95 -17.44 4.08
CA GLN A 39 33.97 -16.48 5.19
C GLN A 39 32.60 -16.52 5.85
N PRO A 40 32.49 -16.87 7.14
CA PRO A 40 31.25 -16.79 7.87
C PRO A 40 30.78 -15.34 7.76
N LEU A 41 29.53 -15.17 7.24
CA LEU A 41 28.88 -13.86 7.23
C LEU A 41 28.98 -13.28 8.66
N PRO A 42 29.33 -11.98 8.81
CA PRO A 42 29.44 -11.37 10.12
C PRO A 42 28.15 -11.60 10.92
N ALA A 43 28.31 -11.96 12.18
CA ALA A 43 27.17 -12.19 13.06
C ALA A 43 26.29 -10.94 13.05
N GLN A 44 25.05 -11.08 12.60
CA GLN A 44 24.08 -10.00 12.57
C GLN A 44 23.24 -10.06 13.84
N ALA A 45 22.98 -8.91 14.44
CA ALA A 45 22.04 -8.75 15.54
C ALA A 45 20.88 -7.87 15.10
N VAL A 46 19.67 -8.19 15.55
CA VAL A 46 18.50 -7.35 15.35
C VAL A 46 18.19 -6.63 16.66
N GLN A 47 18.20 -5.32 16.60
CA GLN A 47 17.66 -4.50 17.66
C GLN A 47 16.15 -4.36 17.45
N VAL A 48 15.39 -4.66 18.48
CA VAL A 48 13.92 -4.59 18.52
C VAL A 48 13.53 -3.61 19.61
N VAL A 49 12.87 -2.52 19.22
CA VAL A 49 12.25 -1.57 20.15
C VAL A 49 10.74 -1.79 20.09
N SER A 50 10.18 -2.27 21.19
CA SER A 50 8.71 -2.43 21.35
C SER A 50 8.12 -1.19 21.99
N SER A 51 6.99 -0.72 21.48
CA SER A 51 6.19 0.34 22.07
C SER A 51 4.74 -0.11 22.14
N THR A 52 4.14 -0.17 23.32
CA THR A 52 2.76 -0.60 23.51
C THR A 52 1.94 0.54 24.12
N TRP A 53 0.84 0.89 23.49
CA TRP A 53 -0.12 1.85 24.03
C TRP A 53 -1.03 1.18 25.04
N ALA A 54 -1.14 1.76 26.26
CA ALA A 54 -1.84 1.15 27.38
C ALA A 54 -3.36 1.03 27.17
N ARG A 55 -3.96 1.94 26.40
CA ARG A 55 -5.41 1.93 26.15
C ARG A 55 -5.85 0.77 25.26
N ASP A 56 -7.00 0.18 25.57
CA ASP A 56 -7.71 -0.65 24.59
C ASP A 56 -8.31 0.27 23.53
N SER A 57 -7.88 0.09 22.32
CA SER A 57 -8.09 1.05 21.24
C SER A 57 -8.61 0.43 19.94
N HIS A 58 -9.23 -0.74 20.01
CA HIS A 58 -9.74 -1.44 18.82
C HIS A 58 -8.67 -1.58 17.71
N ASP A 59 -7.49 -2.07 18.06
CA ASP A 59 -6.35 -2.26 17.15
C ASP A 59 -5.75 -0.97 16.56
N LEU A 60 -5.90 0.16 17.24
CA LEU A 60 -5.19 1.40 16.94
C LEU A 60 -3.96 1.56 17.84
N PHE A 61 -2.96 2.28 17.33
CA PHE A 61 -1.81 2.76 18.09
C PHE A 61 -1.73 4.28 17.93
N ASP A 62 -1.71 5.00 19.04
CA ASP A 62 -1.64 6.45 19.03
C ASP A 62 -0.17 6.89 19.01
N PHE A 63 0.30 7.39 17.85
CA PHE A 63 1.66 7.87 17.67
C PHE A 63 1.96 9.20 18.37
N GLU A 64 0.93 9.89 18.88
CA GLU A 64 1.05 11.12 19.67
C GLU A 64 0.95 10.84 21.18
N ALA A 65 0.78 9.58 21.59
CA ALA A 65 0.62 9.23 23.01
C ALA A 65 1.91 9.48 23.79
N HIS A 66 1.79 10.14 24.96
CA HIS A 66 2.92 10.43 25.84
C HIS A 66 3.32 9.24 26.73
N HIS A 67 2.39 8.32 27.00
CA HIS A 67 2.63 7.17 27.87
C HIS A 67 2.61 5.88 27.05
N LEU A 68 3.79 5.42 26.69
CA LEU A 68 4.02 4.16 25.99
C LEU A 68 4.89 3.26 26.85
N HIS A 69 4.51 1.99 26.95
CA HIS A 69 5.38 0.96 27.53
C HIS A 69 6.42 0.57 26.47
N THR A 70 7.66 1.02 26.68
CA THR A 70 8.75 0.79 25.72
C THR A 70 9.78 -0.16 26.29
N LYS A 71 10.21 -1.15 25.50
CA LYS A 71 11.24 -2.12 25.87
C LYS A 71 12.13 -2.41 24.65
N THR A 72 13.44 -2.53 24.91
CA THR A 72 14.45 -2.79 23.87
C THR A 72 15.05 -4.18 24.05
N PHE A 73 15.20 -4.90 22.95
CA PHE A 73 15.81 -6.22 22.88
C PHE A 73 16.90 -6.25 21.81
N THR A 74 17.93 -7.05 22.03
CA THR A 74 18.94 -7.38 21.01
C THR A 74 18.92 -8.88 20.76
N LEU A 75 18.67 -9.30 19.54
CA LEU A 75 18.45 -10.69 19.15
C LEU A 75 19.53 -11.14 18.19
N GLN A 76 20.10 -12.32 18.44
CA GLN A 76 21.10 -12.97 17.58
C GLN A 76 20.61 -14.32 17.05
N LYS A 77 19.37 -14.71 17.37
CA LYS A 77 18.74 -15.97 16.94
C LYS A 77 17.26 -15.79 16.72
N SER A 78 16.64 -16.79 16.10
CA SER A 78 15.18 -16.81 15.90
C SER A 78 14.43 -16.74 17.22
N MET A 79 13.41 -15.85 17.30
CA MET A 79 12.60 -15.62 18.49
C MET A 79 11.14 -15.35 18.09
N VAL A 80 10.22 -15.65 19.00
CA VAL A 80 8.81 -15.28 18.90
C VAL A 80 8.55 -14.11 19.85
N CYS A 81 7.98 -13.05 19.30
CA CYS A 81 7.54 -11.91 20.07
C CYS A 81 6.12 -12.14 20.57
N VAL A 82 5.91 -12.03 21.87
CA VAL A 82 4.61 -12.18 22.53
C VAL A 82 4.31 -10.95 23.37
N ARG A 83 3.03 -10.69 23.61
CA ARG A 83 2.58 -9.62 24.49
C ARG A 83 1.63 -10.19 25.55
N LYS A 84 1.87 -9.85 26.80
CA LYS A 84 0.93 -10.04 27.90
C LYS A 84 0.56 -8.67 28.44
N ASP A 85 -0.71 -8.31 28.34
CA ASP A 85 -1.20 -6.96 28.65
C ASP A 85 -0.44 -5.85 27.87
N THR A 86 0.41 -5.07 28.54
CA THR A 86 1.26 -4.03 27.93
C THR A 86 2.70 -4.45 27.78
N GLU A 87 3.11 -5.55 28.39
CA GLU A 87 4.48 -6.04 28.38
C GLU A 87 4.76 -6.94 27.19
N VAL A 88 5.88 -6.67 26.51
CA VAL A 88 6.37 -7.46 25.39
C VAL A 88 7.53 -8.33 25.88
N GLU A 89 7.53 -9.60 25.46
CA GLU A 89 8.58 -10.57 25.75
C GLU A 89 9.03 -11.29 24.49
N MET A 90 10.31 -11.71 24.47
CA MET A 90 10.90 -12.50 23.39
C MET A 90 11.11 -13.94 23.89
N LEU A 91 10.42 -14.87 23.25
CA LEU A 91 10.47 -16.30 23.56
C LEU A 91 11.29 -17.04 22.49
N GLY A 92 12.04 -18.04 22.92
CA GLY A 92 12.66 -18.98 21.97
C GLY A 92 11.58 -19.75 21.19
N GLU A 93 11.86 -20.17 19.96
CA GLU A 93 10.89 -20.82 19.07
C GLU A 93 10.18 -22.05 19.68
N ARG A 94 10.86 -22.75 20.60
CA ARG A 94 10.33 -23.95 21.28
C ARG A 94 9.85 -23.68 22.71
N ALA A 95 9.90 -22.43 23.16
CA ALA A 95 9.45 -22.12 24.49
C ALA A 95 7.91 -22.23 24.60
N PRO A 96 7.40 -22.74 25.73
CA PRO A 96 5.95 -22.79 25.95
C PRO A 96 5.39 -21.37 25.99
N MET A 97 4.21 -21.21 25.38
CA MET A 97 3.51 -19.92 25.37
C MET A 97 2.95 -19.61 26.75
N PRO A 98 3.25 -18.45 27.37
CA PRO A 98 2.66 -18.08 28.64
C PRO A 98 1.14 -17.94 28.55
N ALA A 99 0.42 -18.39 29.57
CA ALA A 99 -1.03 -18.29 29.60
C ALA A 99 -1.48 -16.81 29.51
N GLY A 100 -2.46 -16.54 28.65
CA GLY A 100 -3.00 -15.20 28.44
C GLY A 100 -2.09 -14.26 27.61
N SER A 101 -1.02 -14.77 27.00
CA SER A 101 -0.19 -13.98 26.09
C SER A 101 -0.70 -14.03 24.64
N ASP A 102 -0.57 -12.89 23.96
CA ASP A 102 -0.86 -12.72 22.54
C ASP A 102 0.41 -12.91 21.71
N PRO A 103 0.50 -13.87 20.78
CA PRO A 103 1.59 -13.95 19.84
C PRO A 103 1.50 -12.81 18.83
N LEU A 104 2.57 -12.03 18.69
CA LEU A 104 2.62 -10.86 17.81
C LEU A 104 3.22 -11.23 16.46
N LEU A 105 4.53 -11.53 16.42
CA LEU A 105 5.26 -11.95 15.23
C LEU A 105 6.42 -12.86 15.62
N ARG A 106 7.05 -13.47 14.64
CA ARG A 106 8.33 -14.15 14.82
C ARG A 106 9.41 -13.51 13.95
N LEU A 107 10.61 -13.50 14.51
CA LEU A 107 11.84 -13.16 13.83
C LEU A 107 12.59 -14.47 13.56
N VAL A 108 12.81 -14.75 12.28
CA VAL A 108 13.45 -16.01 11.83
C VAL A 108 14.80 -15.66 11.23
N GLN A 109 15.84 -16.24 11.79
CA GLN A 109 17.18 -16.17 11.21
C GLN A 109 17.32 -17.27 10.15
N LYS A 110 17.46 -16.86 8.89
CA LYS A 110 17.53 -17.76 7.75
C LYS A 110 18.39 -17.14 6.64
N ASP A 111 19.17 -17.97 5.94
CA ASP A 111 20.01 -17.57 4.79
C ASP A 111 20.93 -16.38 5.08
N GLY A 112 21.48 -16.34 6.30
CA GLY A 112 22.38 -15.26 6.75
C GLY A 112 21.71 -13.93 7.07
N GLY A 113 20.36 -13.85 7.06
CA GLY A 113 19.59 -12.66 7.38
C GLY A 113 18.46 -12.93 8.38
N PHE A 114 17.79 -11.87 8.79
CA PHE A 114 16.60 -11.94 9.65
C PHE A 114 15.34 -11.62 8.87
N TRP A 115 14.33 -12.44 9.05
CA TRP A 115 13.02 -12.32 8.42
C TRP A 115 11.95 -12.08 9.47
N VAL A 116 11.05 -11.14 9.17
CA VAL A 116 9.81 -10.96 9.93
C VAL A 116 8.73 -11.82 9.32
N ASP A 117 8.06 -12.62 10.15
CA ASP A 117 6.95 -13.47 9.73
C ASP A 117 5.83 -13.48 10.78
N LYS A 118 4.67 -14.00 10.41
CA LYS A 118 3.55 -14.19 11.33
C LYS A 118 3.94 -15.16 12.45
N ALA A 119 3.46 -14.90 13.65
CA ALA A 119 3.74 -15.76 14.81
C ALA A 119 3.24 -17.19 14.63
N SER A 120 2.11 -17.37 13.92
CA SER A 120 1.54 -18.69 13.60
C SER A 120 1.03 -18.72 12.16
N PRO A 121 1.12 -19.85 11.45
CA PRO A 121 0.53 -20.02 10.12
C PRO A 121 -1.00 -20.11 10.13
N SER A 122 -1.64 -20.24 11.30
CA SER A 122 -3.10 -20.33 11.40
C SER A 122 -3.79 -19.03 10.95
N SER A 123 -4.99 -19.17 10.38
CA SER A 123 -5.79 -18.03 9.89
C SER A 123 -6.21 -17.01 10.98
N SER A 124 -6.11 -17.41 12.25
CA SER A 124 -6.43 -16.57 13.42
C SER A 124 -5.29 -15.62 13.82
N SER A 125 -4.09 -15.74 13.20
CA SER A 125 -2.98 -14.84 13.54
C SER A 125 -3.30 -13.39 13.17
N LYS A 126 -2.94 -12.46 14.08
CA LYS A 126 -3.11 -11.01 13.84
C LYS A 126 -2.39 -10.59 12.56
N LYS A 127 -3.01 -9.68 11.78
CA LYS A 127 -2.38 -9.10 10.60
C LYS A 127 -1.20 -8.23 11.04
N LEU A 128 -0.08 -8.40 10.35
CA LEU A 128 1.09 -7.55 10.48
C LEU A 128 0.93 -6.34 9.56
N TRP A 129 1.15 -5.14 10.10
CA TRP A 129 1.01 -3.89 9.37
C TRP A 129 2.33 -3.14 9.35
N VAL A 130 2.87 -2.92 8.17
CA VAL A 130 4.04 -2.04 7.99
C VAL A 130 3.61 -0.59 8.23
N VAL A 131 4.33 0.12 9.08
CA VAL A 131 4.09 1.52 9.41
C VAL A 131 4.76 2.40 8.36
N VAL A 132 3.97 3.18 7.60
CA VAL A 132 4.48 3.96 6.46
C VAL A 132 5.30 5.16 6.91
N ARG A 133 4.91 5.84 8.00
CA ARG A 133 5.60 7.04 8.51
C ARG A 133 7.07 6.82 8.87
N ASP A 134 7.45 5.60 9.22
CA ASP A 134 8.80 5.25 9.65
C ASP A 134 9.70 4.78 8.48
N ILE A 135 9.18 4.84 7.25
CA ILE A 135 9.96 4.50 6.06
C ILE A 135 10.84 5.70 5.69
N PRO A 136 12.19 5.60 5.79
CA PRO A 136 13.10 6.73 5.65
C PRO A 136 13.17 7.33 4.25
N THR A 137 12.76 6.60 3.23
CA THR A 137 12.85 7.00 1.82
C THR A 137 11.46 7.11 1.19
N CYS A 138 11.00 8.34 0.95
CA CYS A 138 9.86 8.66 0.04
C CYS A 138 8.57 7.84 0.21
N GLY A 139 8.32 7.17 1.35
CA GLY A 139 7.08 6.44 1.59
C GLY A 139 7.07 5.00 1.06
N HIS A 140 5.89 4.38 1.00
CA HIS A 140 5.67 3.00 0.60
C HIS A 140 5.26 2.89 -0.87
N ARG A 141 6.02 2.13 -1.66
CA ARG A 141 5.66 1.84 -3.05
C ARG A 141 4.48 0.87 -3.08
N LEU A 142 3.36 1.33 -3.66
CA LEU A 142 2.14 0.55 -3.78
C LEU A 142 2.22 -0.50 -4.89
N SER A 143 1.54 -1.61 -4.65
CA SER A 143 1.32 -2.70 -5.61
C SER A 143 -0.16 -3.09 -5.62
N GLU A 144 -0.65 -3.60 -6.74
CA GLU A 144 -2.02 -4.10 -6.82
C GLU A 144 -2.27 -5.19 -5.77
N GLY A 145 -3.45 -5.13 -5.17
CA GLY A 145 -3.85 -5.99 -4.05
C GLY A 145 -3.28 -5.58 -2.69
N ASP A 146 -2.54 -4.46 -2.57
CA ASP A 146 -2.18 -3.92 -1.26
C ASP A 146 -3.41 -3.50 -0.49
N VAL A 147 -3.37 -3.73 0.84
CA VAL A 147 -4.40 -3.25 1.75
C VAL A 147 -3.81 -2.14 2.60
N ILE A 148 -4.34 -0.94 2.42
CA ILE A 148 -3.97 0.26 3.17
C ILE A 148 -4.95 0.39 4.33
N LYS A 149 -4.46 0.72 5.55
CA LYS A 149 -5.28 1.01 6.72
C LYS A 149 -4.98 2.42 7.21
N LEU A 150 -5.99 3.25 7.31
CA LEU A 150 -5.98 4.59 7.87
C LEU A 150 -6.92 4.58 9.09
N GLY A 151 -6.40 4.69 10.30
CA GLY A 151 -7.21 4.51 11.49
C GLY A 151 -7.98 3.17 11.46
N ARG A 152 -9.31 3.22 11.49
CA ARG A 152 -10.19 2.04 11.38
C ARG A 152 -10.53 1.67 9.94
N PHE A 153 -10.38 2.60 9.01
CA PHE A 153 -10.78 2.44 7.62
C PHE A 153 -9.72 1.68 6.82
N LYS A 154 -10.16 0.92 5.80
CA LYS A 154 -9.27 0.14 4.95
C LYS A 154 -9.63 0.29 3.49
N PHE A 155 -8.58 0.41 2.66
CA PHE A 155 -8.68 0.35 1.21
C PHE A 155 -7.91 -0.85 0.67
N ARG A 156 -8.40 -1.41 -0.42
CA ARG A 156 -7.62 -2.31 -1.28
C ARG A 156 -7.21 -1.56 -2.54
N VAL A 157 -5.95 -1.63 -2.93
CA VAL A 157 -5.48 -1.18 -4.23
C VAL A 157 -5.93 -2.19 -5.28
N ARG A 158 -6.90 -1.82 -6.11
CA ARG A 158 -7.47 -2.70 -7.15
C ARG A 158 -6.66 -2.67 -8.42
N GLN A 159 -6.29 -1.49 -8.86
CA GLN A 159 -5.60 -1.27 -10.12
C GLN A 159 -4.68 -0.06 -10.04
N LEU A 160 -3.51 -0.18 -10.66
CA LEU A 160 -2.52 0.88 -10.82
C LEU A 160 -2.19 1.01 -12.30
N VAL A 161 -2.47 2.15 -12.90
CA VAL A 161 -2.19 2.40 -14.32
C VAL A 161 -1.23 3.57 -14.42
N ALA A 162 0.01 3.29 -14.83
CA ALA A 162 1.07 4.31 -14.95
C ALA A 162 1.02 5.08 -16.26
N SER A 163 0.64 4.43 -17.35
CA SER A 163 0.57 5.01 -18.71
C SER A 163 -0.43 4.25 -19.57
N ALA A 164 -0.93 4.89 -20.61
CA ALA A 164 -1.70 4.21 -21.64
C ALA A 164 -0.74 3.38 -22.53
N SER A 165 -0.94 2.07 -22.58
CA SER A 165 -0.14 1.18 -23.41
C SER A 165 -0.69 1.18 -24.84
N GLY A 166 0.11 1.63 -25.82
CA GLY A 166 -0.19 1.44 -27.26
C GLY A 166 -1.39 2.20 -27.80
N GLY A 167 -1.82 3.31 -27.16
CA GLY A 167 -2.96 4.10 -27.63
C GLY A 167 -4.34 3.54 -27.26
N ALA A 168 -4.41 2.33 -26.69
CA ALA A 168 -5.65 1.76 -26.16
C ALA A 168 -5.85 2.22 -24.71
N GLN A 169 -7.08 2.60 -24.38
CA GLN A 169 -7.47 2.89 -23.00
C GLN A 169 -7.36 1.61 -22.16
N PRO A 170 -6.71 1.66 -20.99
CA PRO A 170 -6.64 0.50 -20.11
C PRO A 170 -8.04 0.13 -19.61
N GLU A 171 -8.41 -1.14 -19.77
CA GLU A 171 -9.68 -1.66 -19.28
C GLU A 171 -9.77 -1.49 -17.76
N LEU A 172 -10.82 -0.81 -17.30
CA LEU A 172 -11.06 -0.56 -15.88
C LEU A 172 -11.70 -1.79 -15.23
N ARG A 173 -11.04 -2.33 -14.18
CA ARG A 173 -11.52 -3.49 -13.43
C ARG A 173 -12.50 -3.06 -12.33
N LEU A 174 -13.79 -2.96 -12.67
CA LEU A 174 -14.85 -2.56 -11.74
C LEU A 174 -15.36 -3.69 -10.84
N ASP A 175 -15.19 -4.95 -11.23
CA ASP A 175 -15.60 -6.14 -10.47
C ASP A 175 -14.45 -7.14 -10.28
N ASP A 176 -14.63 -8.09 -9.35
CA ASP A 176 -13.66 -9.17 -9.08
C ASP A 176 -13.81 -10.36 -10.05
N SER A 177 -14.98 -10.47 -10.63
CA SER A 177 -15.31 -11.54 -11.58
C SER A 177 -15.01 -11.05 -12.98
N GLY A 178 -13.89 -11.40 -13.54
CA GLY A 178 -13.47 -11.00 -14.90
C GLY A 178 -14.46 -11.23 -16.02
N VAL A 179 -15.62 -11.85 -15.78
CA VAL A 179 -16.71 -12.06 -16.75
C VAL A 179 -18.03 -12.31 -16.00
N ALA A 180 -18.78 -11.29 -15.65
CA ALA A 180 -20.20 -11.47 -15.43
C ALA A 180 -20.93 -11.30 -16.78
N CYS A 181 -20.86 -12.29 -17.62
CA CYS A 181 -21.77 -12.37 -18.77
C CYS A 181 -23.16 -12.70 -18.23
N CYS A 182 -24.17 -11.90 -18.58
CA CYS A 182 -25.55 -12.38 -18.56
C CYS A 182 -25.62 -13.48 -19.64
N PRO A 183 -25.84 -14.75 -19.27
CA PRO A 183 -25.70 -15.84 -20.21
C PRO A 183 -26.84 -15.97 -21.23
N HIS A 184 -27.87 -15.15 -21.20
CA HIS A 184 -29.08 -15.36 -21.98
C HIS A 184 -29.57 -14.09 -22.67
N THR A 185 -29.15 -13.92 -23.93
CA THR A 185 -30.04 -13.36 -24.93
C THR A 185 -30.89 -14.52 -25.45
N ALA A 186 -32.14 -14.60 -25.03
CA ALA A 186 -33.12 -15.49 -25.68
C ALA A 186 -33.18 -15.14 -27.18
N ALA A 187 -33.32 -16.14 -28.03
CA ALA A 187 -33.50 -15.90 -29.45
C ALA A 187 -34.63 -14.89 -29.68
N ASN A 188 -34.40 -13.86 -30.47
CA ASN A 188 -35.30 -12.73 -30.67
C ASN A 188 -36.74 -13.09 -31.05
N SER A 189 -36.96 -14.31 -31.64
CA SER A 189 -38.27 -14.79 -32.05
C SER A 189 -39.26 -15.03 -30.92
N ASP A 190 -38.79 -15.40 -29.71
CA ASP A 190 -39.64 -15.78 -28.59
C ASP A 190 -39.99 -14.59 -27.67
N LEU A 191 -39.40 -13.42 -27.92
CA LEU A 191 -39.53 -12.23 -27.07
C LEU A 191 -40.42 -11.14 -27.67
N ALA A 192 -41.07 -11.35 -28.85
CA ALA A 192 -41.82 -10.33 -29.55
C ALA A 192 -43.01 -9.75 -28.73
N SER A 193 -43.58 -10.58 -27.81
CA SER A 193 -44.66 -10.17 -26.90
C SER A 193 -44.19 -9.93 -25.47
N THR A 194 -42.89 -9.90 -25.23
CA THR A 194 -42.32 -9.72 -23.89
C THR A 194 -42.15 -8.24 -23.58
N LEU A 195 -42.65 -7.81 -22.43
CA LEU A 195 -42.59 -6.40 -22.00
C LEU A 195 -41.29 -6.07 -21.29
N CYS A 196 -40.72 -4.92 -21.64
CA CYS A 196 -39.69 -4.31 -20.84
C CYS A 196 -40.29 -3.76 -19.53
N ARG A 197 -39.78 -4.15 -18.37
CA ARG A 197 -40.30 -3.67 -17.06
C ARG A 197 -40.09 -2.18 -16.78
N ILE A 198 -39.26 -1.46 -17.59
CA ILE A 198 -38.98 -0.03 -17.40
C ILE A 198 -39.89 0.82 -18.28
N CYS A 199 -39.89 0.60 -19.62
CA CYS A 199 -40.67 1.41 -20.55
C CYS A 199 -42.04 0.80 -20.88
N LEU A 200 -42.29 -0.46 -20.52
CA LEU A 200 -43.52 -1.21 -20.78
C LEU A 200 -43.83 -1.45 -22.27
N LEU A 201 -42.87 -1.29 -23.14
CA LEU A 201 -42.99 -1.61 -24.56
C LEU A 201 -42.67 -3.10 -24.80
N GLU A 202 -43.36 -3.68 -25.80
CA GLU A 202 -43.20 -5.07 -26.22
C GLU A 202 -42.01 -5.25 -27.17
N GLY A 203 -41.39 -6.40 -27.04
CA GLY A 203 -40.32 -6.88 -27.93
C GLY A 203 -38.99 -6.15 -27.81
N PRO A 204 -37.95 -6.70 -28.44
CA PRO A 204 -36.65 -6.01 -28.58
C PRO A 204 -36.74 -4.89 -29.61
N GLY A 205 -36.01 -3.77 -29.38
CA GLY A 205 -35.77 -2.74 -30.37
C GLY A 205 -34.77 -3.22 -31.42
N GLU A 206 -34.63 -2.48 -32.55
CA GLU A 206 -33.75 -2.82 -33.66
C GLU A 206 -32.26 -2.95 -33.18
N ASP A 207 -31.81 -2.02 -32.32
CA ASP A 207 -30.49 -2.02 -31.72
C ASP A 207 -30.51 -2.10 -30.16
N ASP A 208 -31.70 -2.35 -29.57
CA ASP A 208 -31.92 -2.35 -28.12
C ASP A 208 -32.51 -3.68 -27.64
N PRO A 209 -31.67 -4.71 -27.41
CA PRO A 209 -32.15 -6.04 -27.04
C PRO A 209 -32.75 -6.05 -25.64
N LEU A 210 -33.72 -6.98 -25.43
CA LEU A 210 -34.18 -7.36 -24.11
C LEU A 210 -33.15 -8.27 -23.43
N ILE A 211 -32.76 -7.92 -22.21
CA ILE A 211 -31.76 -8.63 -21.40
C ILE A 211 -32.32 -9.04 -20.04
N THR A 212 -31.69 -10.03 -19.39
CA THR A 212 -32.00 -10.48 -18.03
C THR A 212 -30.83 -10.17 -17.08
N PRO A 213 -30.68 -8.91 -16.62
CA PRO A 213 -29.48 -8.42 -15.94
C PRO A 213 -29.39 -8.81 -14.47
N CYS A 214 -30.37 -9.48 -13.90
CA CYS A 214 -30.47 -9.81 -12.48
C CYS A 214 -31.24 -11.12 -12.24
N GLN A 215 -31.58 -11.41 -10.99
CA GLN A 215 -32.26 -12.67 -10.62
C GLN A 215 -33.80 -12.57 -10.60
N CYS A 216 -34.38 -11.51 -11.14
CA CYS A 216 -35.84 -11.41 -11.29
C CYS A 216 -36.35 -12.49 -12.27
N LYS A 217 -37.60 -12.93 -12.09
CA LYS A 217 -38.28 -13.95 -12.91
C LYS A 217 -39.66 -13.52 -13.32
N GLY A 218 -40.18 -14.12 -14.42
CA GLY A 218 -41.52 -13.85 -14.95
C GLY A 218 -41.60 -12.49 -15.65
N SER A 219 -42.72 -11.79 -15.54
CA SER A 219 -42.99 -10.53 -16.24
C SER A 219 -42.03 -9.40 -15.93
N ILE A 220 -41.27 -9.47 -14.81
CA ILE A 220 -40.29 -8.48 -14.39
C ILE A 220 -38.84 -8.88 -14.70
N GLU A 221 -38.66 -9.98 -15.40
CA GLU A 221 -37.31 -10.53 -15.72
C GLU A 221 -36.59 -9.66 -16.76
N TYR A 222 -37.30 -9.19 -17.77
CA TYR A 222 -36.75 -8.56 -18.95
C TYR A 222 -36.71 -7.04 -18.89
N VAL A 223 -35.66 -6.49 -19.47
CA VAL A 223 -35.47 -5.04 -19.61
C VAL A 223 -34.65 -4.73 -20.85
N HIS A 224 -34.99 -3.67 -21.60
CA HIS A 224 -34.14 -3.19 -22.68
C HIS A 224 -32.78 -2.73 -22.16
N LEU A 225 -31.71 -3.01 -22.89
CA LEU A 225 -30.36 -2.63 -22.52
C LEU A 225 -30.22 -1.10 -22.38
N ALA A 226 -30.77 -0.32 -23.31
CA ALA A 226 -30.75 1.15 -23.26
C ALA A 226 -31.56 1.69 -22.07
N CYS A 227 -32.75 1.11 -21.78
CA CYS A 227 -33.56 1.49 -20.62
C CYS A 227 -32.81 1.30 -19.31
N LEU A 228 -32.10 0.16 -19.16
CA LEU A 228 -31.33 -0.10 -17.95
C LEU A 228 -30.07 0.78 -17.86
N ARG A 229 -29.37 1.02 -18.98
CA ARG A 229 -28.23 1.97 -19.02
C ARG A 229 -28.67 3.38 -18.63
N HIS A 230 -29.83 3.84 -19.14
CA HIS A 230 -30.38 5.15 -18.77
C HIS A 230 -30.66 5.24 -17.27
N TRP A 231 -31.32 4.22 -16.70
CA TRP A 231 -31.60 4.16 -15.27
C TRP A 231 -30.31 4.13 -14.44
N ILE A 232 -29.33 3.30 -14.82
CA ILE A 232 -28.01 3.21 -14.15
C ILE A 232 -27.29 4.57 -14.19
N ARG A 233 -27.26 5.24 -15.36
CA ARG A 233 -26.63 6.55 -15.53
C ARG A 233 -27.24 7.60 -14.61
N GLY A 234 -28.56 7.63 -14.46
CA GLY A 234 -29.25 8.54 -13.52
C GLY A 234 -28.95 8.26 -12.05
N ARG A 235 -28.63 7.00 -11.69
CA ARG A 235 -28.31 6.60 -10.29
C ARG A 235 -26.85 6.74 -9.93
N LEU A 236 -25.94 6.58 -10.86
CA LEU A 236 -24.50 6.65 -10.58
C LEU A 236 -24.01 8.08 -10.36
N ASN A 237 -24.72 9.08 -10.89
CA ASN A 237 -24.38 10.49 -10.74
C ASN A 237 -22.87 10.76 -10.95
N LEU A 238 -22.30 10.12 -11.99
CA LEU A 238 -20.89 10.27 -12.37
C LEU A 238 -20.71 11.61 -13.05
N SER A 239 -20.72 12.70 -12.27
CA SER A 239 -20.39 14.02 -12.80
C SER A 239 -18.91 14.04 -13.21
N ASP A 240 -18.63 14.61 -14.38
CA ASP A 240 -17.27 14.83 -14.89
C ASP A 240 -16.51 15.75 -13.96
N SER A 241 -15.83 15.14 -12.98
CA SER A 241 -14.83 15.84 -12.19
C SER A 241 -13.61 16.08 -13.08
N SER A 242 -12.97 17.22 -12.96
CA SER A 242 -11.76 17.55 -13.69
C SER A 242 -10.75 16.40 -13.62
N GLY A 243 -10.27 15.93 -14.77
CA GLY A 243 -9.32 14.80 -14.89
C GLY A 243 -9.93 13.41 -14.91
N GLY A 244 -11.27 13.26 -14.98
CA GLY A 244 -11.95 11.95 -15.04
C GLY A 244 -11.88 11.14 -13.74
N SER A 245 -11.76 11.81 -12.58
CA SER A 245 -11.81 11.15 -11.27
C SER A 245 -13.24 11.05 -10.79
N TYR A 246 -13.65 9.86 -10.28
CA TYR A 246 -15.02 9.63 -9.80
C TYR A 246 -15.10 8.53 -8.75
N PHE A 247 -16.24 8.47 -8.08
CA PHE A 247 -16.57 7.39 -7.15
C PHE A 247 -17.63 6.48 -7.79
N TYR A 248 -17.28 5.22 -8.01
CA TYR A 248 -18.18 4.19 -8.53
C TYR A 248 -18.71 3.31 -7.40
N ARG A 249 -20.04 3.17 -7.32
CA ARG A 249 -20.71 2.23 -6.42
C ARG A 249 -21.47 1.22 -7.27
N PRO A 250 -21.18 -0.10 -7.14
CA PRO A 250 -21.97 -1.11 -7.80
C PRO A 250 -23.46 -0.99 -7.45
N LEU A 251 -24.32 -0.96 -8.44
CA LEU A 251 -25.76 -0.88 -8.26
C LEU A 251 -26.36 -2.28 -8.18
N ALA A 252 -27.43 -2.41 -7.38
CA ALA A 252 -28.21 -3.63 -7.25
C ALA A 252 -29.63 -3.40 -7.76
N CYS A 253 -30.24 -4.47 -8.26
CA CYS A 253 -31.66 -4.46 -8.63
C CYS A 253 -32.52 -4.11 -7.42
N GLU A 254 -33.41 -3.15 -7.55
CA GLU A 254 -34.31 -2.70 -6.47
C GLU A 254 -35.26 -3.80 -6.01
N LEU A 255 -35.59 -4.77 -6.89
CA LEU A 255 -36.52 -5.86 -6.61
C LEU A 255 -35.82 -7.07 -5.98
N CYS A 256 -34.89 -7.73 -6.69
CA CYS A 256 -34.25 -8.95 -6.21
C CYS A 256 -32.94 -8.74 -5.45
N LYS A 257 -32.44 -7.51 -5.33
CA LYS A 257 -31.20 -7.12 -4.65
C LYS A 257 -29.92 -7.70 -5.26
N ALA A 258 -29.99 -8.44 -6.36
CA ALA A 258 -28.80 -8.92 -7.08
C ALA A 258 -28.05 -7.73 -7.67
N VAL A 259 -26.73 -7.73 -7.51
CA VAL A 259 -25.84 -6.71 -8.09
C VAL A 259 -25.85 -6.84 -9.61
N TYR A 260 -26.00 -5.74 -10.31
CA TYR A 260 -25.92 -5.72 -11.76
C TYR A 260 -24.48 -6.02 -12.22
N PRO A 261 -24.32 -6.83 -13.29
CA PRO A 261 -23.02 -7.07 -13.89
C PRO A 261 -22.46 -5.79 -14.54
N THR A 262 -21.16 -5.69 -14.68
CA THR A 262 -20.54 -4.56 -15.37
C THR A 262 -20.67 -4.65 -16.89
N TYR A 263 -20.76 -5.88 -17.41
CA TYR A 263 -20.90 -6.17 -18.82
C TYR A 263 -22.05 -7.15 -19.06
N VAL A 264 -22.64 -7.07 -20.25
CA VAL A 264 -23.67 -7.99 -20.75
C VAL A 264 -23.26 -8.58 -22.09
N GLY A 265 -23.64 -9.82 -22.36
CA GLY A 265 -23.44 -10.47 -23.66
C GLY A 265 -24.63 -10.12 -24.57
N VAL A 266 -24.38 -9.50 -25.72
CA VAL A 266 -25.36 -9.21 -26.77
C VAL A 266 -24.84 -9.73 -28.08
N ALA A 267 -25.57 -10.62 -28.77
CA ALA A 267 -25.21 -11.17 -30.08
C ALA A 267 -23.75 -11.70 -30.13
N GLN A 268 -23.30 -12.40 -29.08
CA GLN A 268 -21.92 -12.93 -28.86
C GLN A 268 -20.85 -11.86 -28.60
N GLU A 269 -21.21 -10.59 -28.54
CA GLU A 269 -20.30 -9.52 -28.15
C GLU A 269 -20.49 -9.13 -26.69
N ARG A 270 -19.39 -8.77 -26.03
CA ARG A 270 -19.38 -8.25 -24.66
C ARG A 270 -19.59 -6.73 -24.70
N GLN A 271 -20.73 -6.25 -24.25
CA GLN A 271 -21.01 -4.83 -24.18
C GLN A 271 -21.03 -4.32 -22.75
N PRO A 272 -20.53 -3.09 -22.45
CA PRO A 272 -20.59 -2.52 -21.12
C PRO A 272 -22.05 -2.19 -20.76
N LEU A 273 -22.52 -2.69 -19.62
CA LEU A 273 -23.78 -2.28 -19.01
C LEU A 273 -23.60 -0.95 -18.27
N VAL A 274 -22.42 -0.76 -17.64
CA VAL A 274 -22.08 0.46 -16.92
C VAL A 274 -21.05 1.23 -17.73
N GLU A 275 -21.48 2.40 -18.22
CA GLU A 275 -20.60 3.36 -18.89
C GLU A 275 -20.00 4.29 -17.84
N VAL A 276 -18.66 4.33 -17.78
CA VAL A 276 -17.93 5.16 -16.83
C VAL A 276 -17.07 6.18 -17.57
N PRO A 277 -16.82 7.36 -16.99
CA PRO A 277 -15.91 8.34 -17.56
C PRO A 277 -14.51 7.77 -17.79
N GLN A 278 -13.85 8.24 -18.84
CA GLN A 278 -12.45 7.88 -19.10
C GLN A 278 -11.54 8.63 -18.12
N THR A 279 -10.66 7.88 -17.45
CA THR A 279 -9.70 8.44 -16.51
C THR A 279 -8.31 8.52 -17.15
N GLN A 280 -7.68 9.68 -17.07
CA GLN A 280 -6.34 9.89 -17.62
C GLN A 280 -5.27 9.25 -16.74
N PRO A 281 -4.35 8.43 -17.31
CA PRO A 281 -3.18 7.94 -16.59
C PRO A 281 -2.20 9.08 -16.23
N PRO A 282 -1.42 8.95 -15.13
CA PRO A 282 -1.46 7.84 -14.18
C PRO A 282 -2.70 7.87 -13.29
N PHE A 283 -3.34 6.73 -13.07
CA PHE A 283 -4.48 6.66 -12.16
C PHE A 283 -4.45 5.44 -11.25
N ILE A 284 -5.15 5.54 -10.11
CA ILE A 284 -5.32 4.50 -9.13
C ILE A 284 -6.80 4.18 -8.91
N VAL A 285 -7.09 2.90 -8.68
CA VAL A 285 -8.42 2.43 -8.25
C VAL A 285 -8.31 1.90 -6.82
N LEU A 286 -8.98 2.58 -5.88
CA LEU A 286 -9.04 2.20 -4.47
C LEU A 286 -10.43 1.66 -4.13
N GLU A 287 -10.49 0.44 -3.61
CA GLU A 287 -11.73 -0.19 -3.14
C GLU A 287 -11.91 0.01 -1.65
N ASN A 288 -13.09 0.50 -1.24
CA ASN A 288 -13.49 0.57 0.16
C ASN A 288 -13.70 -0.84 0.72
N MET A 289 -12.96 -1.20 1.77
CA MET A 289 -13.14 -2.48 2.47
C MET A 289 -14.05 -2.29 3.68
N VAL A 290 -15.35 -2.52 3.50
CA VAL A 290 -16.33 -2.44 4.59
C VAL A 290 -16.33 -3.74 5.39
N ARG A 291 -16.53 -3.65 6.72
CA ARG A 291 -16.52 -4.82 7.62
C ARG A 291 -17.73 -5.75 7.47
N ASP A 292 -18.85 -5.24 6.98
CA ASP A 292 -20.09 -6.03 6.87
C ASP A 292 -20.09 -6.90 5.63
N SER A 293 -19.95 -8.20 5.87
CA SER A 293 -19.93 -9.26 4.83
C SER A 293 -21.28 -9.44 4.10
N GLN A 294 -22.36 -8.80 4.56
CA GLN A 294 -23.70 -8.97 3.99
C GLN A 294 -24.09 -7.94 2.93
N GLN A 295 -23.32 -6.85 2.75
CA GLN A 295 -23.64 -5.81 1.77
C GLN A 295 -22.56 -5.69 0.70
N HIS A 296 -22.62 -6.55 -0.31
CA HIS A 296 -21.80 -6.38 -1.54
C HIS A 296 -22.00 -5.00 -2.19
N ALA A 297 -23.16 -4.38 -1.98
CA ALA A 297 -23.50 -3.06 -2.49
C ALA A 297 -22.71 -1.88 -1.88
N SER A 298 -21.95 -2.10 -0.80
CA SER A 298 -21.20 -1.03 -0.11
C SER A 298 -19.71 -0.95 -0.48
N ARG A 299 -19.23 -1.81 -1.38
CA ARG A 299 -17.85 -1.77 -1.89
C ARG A 299 -17.73 -0.71 -2.97
N GLY A 300 -17.56 0.55 -2.57
CA GLY A 300 -17.32 1.64 -3.52
C GLY A 300 -15.87 1.63 -4.02
N LEU A 301 -15.69 2.06 -5.26
CA LEU A 301 -14.39 2.23 -5.91
C LEU A 301 -14.13 3.72 -6.15
N HIS A 302 -13.01 4.20 -5.65
CA HIS A 302 -12.50 5.53 -6.01
C HIS A 302 -11.54 5.35 -7.20
N VAL A 303 -11.91 5.88 -8.36
CA VAL A 303 -11.08 5.95 -9.57
C VAL A 303 -10.51 7.36 -9.63
N ILE A 304 -9.19 7.51 -9.52
CA ILE A 304 -8.58 8.82 -9.33
C ILE A 304 -7.34 8.98 -10.19
N SER A 305 -7.36 10.00 -11.05
CA SER A 305 -6.18 10.41 -11.81
C SER A 305 -5.18 11.16 -10.91
N LEU A 306 -3.91 10.85 -11.07
CA LEU A 306 -2.78 11.55 -10.46
C LEU A 306 -1.96 12.34 -11.49
N ALA A 307 -2.53 12.61 -12.67
CA ALA A 307 -1.84 13.33 -13.73
C ALA A 307 -1.48 14.77 -13.34
N GLU A 308 -2.35 15.46 -12.60
CA GLU A 308 -2.20 16.86 -12.24
C GLU A 308 -1.69 17.07 -10.81
N LYS A 309 -2.10 16.22 -9.87
CA LYS A 309 -1.81 16.42 -8.44
C LYS A 309 -1.68 15.11 -7.65
N ALA A 310 -1.09 15.19 -6.47
CA ALA A 310 -1.10 14.12 -5.50
C ALA A 310 -2.51 13.90 -4.94
N LEU A 311 -2.89 12.65 -4.73
CA LEU A 311 -4.13 12.23 -4.09
C LEU A 311 -4.04 12.40 -2.58
N LYS A 312 -4.92 13.17 -1.97
CA LYS A 312 -5.03 13.37 -0.53
C LYS A 312 -6.15 12.51 0.05
N LEU A 313 -5.81 11.73 1.10
CA LEU A 313 -6.72 10.88 1.85
C LEU A 313 -6.90 11.45 3.26
N GLY A 314 -8.13 11.68 3.71
CA GLY A 314 -8.36 12.22 5.04
C GLY A 314 -9.84 12.50 5.33
N ARG A 315 -10.12 13.06 6.52
CA ARG A 315 -11.49 13.48 6.87
C ARG A 315 -11.77 14.95 6.56
N GLY A 316 -10.76 15.74 6.23
CA GLY A 316 -10.87 17.17 5.93
C GLY A 316 -11.54 17.44 4.58
N HIS A 317 -12.01 18.66 4.39
CA HIS A 317 -12.68 19.08 3.15
C HIS A 317 -11.72 19.15 1.95
N GLU A 318 -10.43 19.36 2.23
CA GLU A 318 -9.34 19.42 1.25
C GLU A 318 -8.89 18.03 0.74
N SER A 319 -9.49 16.95 1.28
CA SER A 319 -9.14 15.57 0.86
C SER A 319 -9.92 15.17 -0.38
N ASP A 320 -9.23 14.64 -1.39
CA ASP A 320 -9.84 14.11 -2.62
C ASP A 320 -10.69 12.86 -2.32
N VAL A 321 -10.23 12.02 -1.38
CA VAL A 321 -11.02 10.93 -0.78
C VAL A 321 -11.32 11.29 0.66
N ARG A 322 -12.54 11.75 0.88
CA ARG A 322 -13.01 12.13 2.22
C ARG A 322 -13.58 10.92 2.96
N ILE A 323 -13.05 10.68 4.17
CA ILE A 323 -13.44 9.56 5.02
C ILE A 323 -14.00 10.11 6.33
N ALA A 324 -15.31 9.96 6.55
CA ALA A 324 -16.01 10.48 7.73
C ALA A 324 -15.83 9.56 8.94
N ASP A 325 -14.59 9.42 9.44
CA ASP A 325 -14.25 8.63 10.64
C ASP A 325 -13.33 9.44 11.56
N VAL A 326 -13.67 9.48 12.85
CA VAL A 326 -12.92 10.25 13.88
C VAL A 326 -11.48 9.75 14.08
N SER A 327 -11.18 8.50 13.70
CA SER A 327 -9.83 7.95 13.73
C SER A 327 -8.94 8.41 12.56
N ILE A 328 -9.50 9.19 11.62
CA ILE A 328 -8.78 9.71 10.45
C ILE A 328 -8.39 11.16 10.69
N SER A 329 -7.13 11.51 10.46
CA SER A 329 -6.64 12.90 10.51
C SER A 329 -7.21 13.72 9.35
N ARG A 330 -7.26 15.06 9.47
CA ARG A 330 -7.81 15.94 8.41
C ARG A 330 -7.13 15.67 7.06
N CYS A 331 -5.80 15.77 7.00
CA CYS A 331 -4.98 15.26 5.91
C CYS A 331 -4.17 14.08 6.49
N HIS A 332 -4.58 12.84 6.23
CA HIS A 332 -4.03 11.65 6.90
C HIS A 332 -2.85 11.07 6.13
N ALA A 333 -3.04 10.88 4.83
CA ALA A 333 -2.05 10.30 3.94
C ALA A 333 -2.13 10.93 2.55
N MET A 334 -1.07 10.76 1.77
CA MET A 334 -1.01 11.18 0.36
C MET A 334 -0.51 10.03 -0.50
N ILE A 335 -1.02 9.96 -1.74
CA ILE A 335 -0.48 9.08 -2.77
C ILE A 335 0.03 9.95 -3.91
N ARG A 336 1.30 9.74 -4.28
CA ARG A 336 1.95 10.45 -5.39
C ARG A 336 2.35 9.46 -6.47
N PHE A 337 2.37 9.93 -7.71
CA PHE A 337 3.00 9.22 -8.80
C PHE A 337 4.38 9.83 -9.05
N HIS A 338 5.43 9.02 -8.87
CA HIS A 338 6.80 9.48 -9.01
C HIS A 338 7.68 8.39 -9.65
N ARG A 339 8.44 8.74 -10.68
CA ARG A 339 9.36 7.83 -11.40
C ARG A 339 8.71 6.50 -11.80
N GLY A 340 7.48 6.56 -12.32
CA GLY A 340 6.76 5.37 -12.76
C GLY A 340 6.09 4.55 -11.66
N HIS A 341 6.09 5.03 -10.42
CA HIS A 341 5.55 4.30 -9.26
C HIS A 341 4.54 5.13 -8.47
N PHE A 342 3.56 4.44 -7.91
CA PHE A 342 2.64 5.01 -6.95
C PHE A 342 3.22 4.87 -5.54
N VAL A 343 3.36 5.98 -4.83
CA VAL A 343 3.99 6.04 -3.51
C VAL A 343 3.00 6.58 -2.49
N LEU A 344 2.79 5.81 -1.42
CA LEU A 344 1.96 6.18 -0.28
C LEU A 344 2.84 6.81 0.80
N GLU A 345 2.45 7.99 1.27
CA GLU A 345 3.12 8.75 2.33
C GLU A 345 2.16 9.02 3.48
N ASP A 346 2.65 8.93 4.71
CA ASP A 346 1.91 9.36 5.90
C ASP A 346 2.11 10.85 6.14
N ASN A 347 1.06 11.58 6.48
CA ASN A 347 1.13 13.01 6.76
C ASN A 347 1.05 13.29 8.27
N ASN A 348 1.96 12.72 9.06
CA ASN A 348 1.99 12.82 10.53
C ASN A 348 0.64 12.51 11.17
N SER A 349 0.00 11.46 10.68
CA SER A 349 -1.33 11.10 11.15
C SER A 349 -1.30 10.52 12.57
N LYS A 350 -2.34 10.80 13.37
CA LYS A 350 -2.41 10.38 14.77
C LYS A 350 -2.30 8.85 14.95
N PHE A 351 -3.01 8.09 14.14
CA PHE A 351 -3.05 6.63 14.23
C PHE A 351 -2.23 5.91 13.14
N GLY A 352 -1.44 6.65 12.37
CA GLY A 352 -0.53 6.13 11.37
C GLY A 352 -1.22 5.60 10.10
N THR A 353 -0.48 5.65 9.01
CA THR A 353 -0.81 5.01 7.74
C THR A 353 -0.11 3.66 7.70
N LEU A 354 -0.86 2.60 7.43
CA LEU A 354 -0.39 1.22 7.53
C LEU A 354 -0.65 0.46 6.25
N VAL A 355 0.27 -0.45 5.88
CA VAL A 355 0.10 -1.37 4.75
C VAL A 355 0.22 -2.82 5.25
N ALA A 356 -0.73 -3.68 4.87
CA ALA A 356 -0.73 -5.08 5.29
C ALA A 356 0.46 -5.83 4.71
N MET A 357 1.22 -6.50 5.56
CA MET A 357 2.30 -7.38 5.13
C MET A 357 1.73 -8.68 4.54
N LYS A 358 1.99 -8.94 3.26
CA LYS A 358 1.45 -10.10 2.52
C LYS A 358 2.33 -11.34 2.66
N LYS A 359 3.65 -11.14 2.71
CA LYS A 359 4.69 -12.19 2.72
C LYS A 359 5.70 -11.91 3.82
N PRO A 360 6.46 -12.92 4.28
CA PRO A 360 7.61 -12.69 5.14
C PRO A 360 8.53 -11.63 4.55
N ARG A 361 9.09 -10.77 5.41
CA ARG A 361 9.93 -9.64 5.00
C ARG A 361 11.34 -9.79 5.52
N LEU A 362 12.32 -9.72 4.63
CA LEU A 362 13.73 -9.61 4.99
C LEU A 362 13.99 -8.25 5.62
N LEU A 363 14.73 -8.23 6.74
CA LEU A 363 15.24 -7.01 7.34
C LEU A 363 16.57 -6.65 6.66
N GLU A 364 16.57 -5.53 5.95
CA GLU A 364 17.74 -5.03 5.26
C GLU A 364 18.67 -4.31 6.24
N GLN A 365 19.97 -4.50 6.07
CA GLN A 365 20.97 -3.84 6.87
C GLN A 365 20.91 -2.32 6.69
N GLY A 366 21.06 -1.58 7.81
CA GLY A 366 21.01 -0.10 7.79
C GLY A 366 19.62 0.49 7.60
N SER A 367 18.56 -0.33 7.47
CA SER A 367 17.17 0.12 7.44
C SER A 367 16.43 -0.22 8.72
N THR A 368 15.49 0.64 9.10
CA THR A 368 14.55 0.38 10.19
C THR A 368 13.18 0.11 9.61
N VAL A 369 12.54 -0.97 10.09
CA VAL A 369 11.18 -1.35 9.70
C VAL A 369 10.31 -1.39 10.94
N SER A 370 9.23 -0.62 10.96
CA SER A 370 8.24 -0.64 12.04
C SER A 370 7.02 -1.45 11.64
N ILE A 371 6.63 -2.39 12.50
CA ILE A 371 5.48 -3.29 12.31
C ILE A 371 4.49 -3.07 13.44
N GLN A 372 3.25 -2.74 13.10
CA GLN A 372 2.16 -2.61 14.07
C GLN A 372 1.30 -3.87 14.14
N MET A 373 0.99 -4.28 15.37
CA MET A 373 0.07 -5.38 15.70
C MET A 373 -0.87 -4.92 16.81
N GLY A 374 -2.07 -4.51 16.42
CA GLY A 374 -3.01 -3.90 17.36
C GLY A 374 -2.43 -2.62 17.97
N ARG A 375 -2.35 -2.58 19.30
CA ARG A 375 -1.82 -1.44 20.09
C ARG A 375 -0.30 -1.49 20.33
N THR A 376 0.42 -2.40 19.67
CA THR A 376 1.87 -2.54 19.80
C THR A 376 2.56 -2.27 18.45
N VAL A 377 3.64 -1.51 18.48
CA VAL A 377 4.55 -1.26 17.36
C VAL A 377 5.91 -1.82 17.73
N LEU A 378 6.51 -2.59 16.85
CA LEU A 378 7.89 -3.06 16.93
C LEU A 378 8.72 -2.39 15.86
N SER A 379 9.74 -1.63 16.25
CA SER A 379 10.76 -1.06 15.35
C SER A 379 11.96 -1.98 15.33
N LEU A 380 12.30 -2.48 14.14
CA LEU A 380 13.28 -3.52 13.89
C LEU A 380 14.42 -2.95 13.06
N SER A 381 15.66 -3.05 13.54
CA SER A 381 16.86 -2.64 12.81
C SER A 381 17.95 -3.70 12.92
N VAL A 382 18.60 -4.00 11.78
CA VAL A 382 19.73 -4.93 11.74
C VAL A 382 21.03 -4.16 12.01
N GLN A 383 21.75 -4.57 13.04
CA GLN A 383 23.05 -4.03 13.41
C GLN A 383 24.16 -5.02 13.03
N GLN A 384 25.30 -4.51 12.59
CA GLN A 384 26.51 -5.32 12.53
C GLN A 384 27.06 -5.45 13.94
N ASP A 385 27.49 -6.65 14.29
CA ASP A 385 28.21 -6.87 15.55
C ASP A 385 29.55 -6.13 15.46
N PRO A 386 29.82 -5.12 16.30
CA PRO A 386 31.08 -4.37 16.27
C PRO A 386 32.31 -5.24 16.51
N ASN A 387 32.16 -6.46 17.05
CA ASN A 387 33.22 -7.41 17.30
C ASN A 387 33.57 -8.30 16.09
N SER A 388 32.84 -8.25 14.97
CA SER A 388 33.10 -9.09 13.79
C SER A 388 34.13 -8.48 12.82
N ALA A 389 34.49 -7.21 12.99
CA ALA A 389 35.54 -6.55 12.22
C ALA A 389 36.84 -6.58 13.03
N GLY A 390 37.70 -7.57 12.79
CA GLY A 390 39.07 -7.56 13.24
C GLY A 390 39.83 -6.37 12.61
N GLY A 391 39.73 -5.21 13.22
CA GLY A 391 40.40 -4.00 12.78
C GLY A 391 40.21 -2.90 13.81
N GLN A 392 41.30 -2.58 14.53
CA GLN A 392 41.37 -1.49 15.48
C GLN A 392 40.87 -0.18 14.88
N ALA A 393 39.76 0.35 15.40
CA ALA A 393 39.38 1.75 15.24
C ALA A 393 39.74 2.52 16.53
N PRO A 394 40.28 3.75 16.45
CA PRO A 394 40.69 4.51 17.62
C PRO A 394 39.49 4.92 18.46
N VAL A 395 39.55 4.60 19.74
CA VAL A 395 38.62 5.04 20.79
C VAL A 395 38.69 6.56 20.88
N ARG A 396 37.67 7.27 20.35
CA ARG A 396 37.38 8.65 20.75
C ARG A 396 36.46 8.59 21.96
N GLN A 397 37.08 8.79 23.12
CA GLN A 397 36.34 9.11 24.36
C GLN A 397 35.61 10.44 24.14
N LEU A 398 34.28 10.42 24.20
CA LEU A 398 33.47 11.61 24.39
C LEU A 398 33.16 11.77 25.87
N PRO A 399 33.23 13.00 26.42
CA PRO A 399 33.00 13.26 27.84
C PRO A 399 31.50 13.08 28.16
N GLY A 400 31.21 12.61 29.38
CA GLY A 400 29.88 12.27 29.86
C GLY A 400 28.84 13.38 29.68
N GLY A 401 27.81 13.07 28.94
CA GLY A 401 26.62 13.89 28.74
C GLY A 401 25.48 13.40 29.63
N THR A 402 24.84 14.33 30.31
CA THR A 402 23.71 14.11 31.21
C THR A 402 22.41 13.86 30.42
N ALA A 403 21.40 13.30 31.07
CA ALA A 403 20.09 12.93 30.51
C ALA A 403 19.32 14.04 29.73
N GLN A 404 19.88 15.25 29.66
CA GLN A 404 19.35 16.36 28.87
C GLN A 404 19.78 16.32 27.39
N ASP A 405 20.87 15.65 27.04
CA ASP A 405 21.39 15.57 25.67
C ASP A 405 20.61 14.58 24.77
N GLU A 406 20.02 13.54 25.34
CA GLU A 406 19.13 12.63 24.59
C GLU A 406 17.84 13.32 24.10
N ARG A 407 17.40 14.38 24.81
CA ARG A 407 16.24 15.18 24.43
C ARG A 407 16.54 16.11 23.27
N ALA A 408 17.77 16.61 23.15
CA ALA A 408 18.21 17.48 22.08
C ALA A 408 18.38 16.75 20.75
N LEU A 409 18.84 15.50 20.77
CA LEU A 409 18.95 14.66 19.56
C LEU A 409 17.58 14.27 18.98
N ARG A 410 16.57 14.10 19.80
CA ARG A 410 15.17 13.86 19.34
C ARG A 410 14.51 15.09 18.74
N LEU A 411 14.87 16.28 19.17
CA LEU A 411 14.33 17.56 18.68
C LEU A 411 15.00 18.04 17.38
N SER A 412 16.24 17.68 17.12
CA SER A 412 16.96 18.08 15.88
C SER A 412 16.48 17.33 14.62
N LEU A 413 15.81 16.20 14.76
CA LEU A 413 15.15 15.46 13.65
C LEU A 413 13.77 16.03 13.28
N LEU A 414 13.21 16.95 14.09
CA LEU A 414 11.89 17.54 13.89
C LEU A 414 11.89 18.93 13.22
N HIS A 415 13.07 19.55 12.99
CA HIS A 415 13.15 20.91 12.46
C HIS A 415 13.97 20.99 11.16
N ARG A 416 13.35 20.56 10.05
CA ARG A 416 13.71 21.00 8.71
C ARG A 416 12.46 21.40 7.93
N VAL A 417 11.88 22.54 8.32
CA VAL A 417 11.01 23.33 7.44
C VAL A 417 11.46 24.78 7.58
N GLY A 418 11.89 25.34 6.47
CA GLY A 418 12.42 26.69 6.39
C GLY A 418 11.34 27.78 6.52
N PRO A 419 11.75 29.06 6.74
CA PRO A 419 10.86 30.14 7.13
C PRO A 419 10.19 30.82 5.94
N GLY A 420 8.90 31.01 6.00
CA GLY A 420 8.13 31.88 5.10
C GLY A 420 7.55 33.08 5.87
N ARG A 421 7.88 34.23 5.40
CA ARG A 421 7.66 35.61 5.77
C ARG A 421 6.38 35.95 6.52
N THR A 422 6.58 36.73 7.56
CA THR A 422 5.62 37.64 8.20
C THR A 422 5.41 38.90 7.34
N ASP A 423 4.18 39.33 7.15
CA ASP A 423 3.81 40.74 7.05
C ASP A 423 2.46 40.92 7.73
N GLY A 424 2.47 41.87 8.68
CA GLY A 424 1.33 42.23 9.47
C GLY A 424 0.41 43.22 8.77
N ASN A 425 -0.80 43.31 9.19
CA ASN A 425 -1.45 44.60 9.49
C ASN A 425 -2.69 44.38 10.35
N GLU A 426 -2.72 45.13 11.44
CA GLU A 426 -3.89 45.35 12.31
C GLU A 426 -4.94 46.18 11.58
N THR A 427 -6.21 45.91 11.75
CA THR A 427 -7.22 46.93 12.06
C THR A 427 -8.50 46.32 12.64
N GLN A 428 -8.98 46.99 13.65
CA GLN A 428 -10.20 46.84 14.43
C GLN A 428 -11.50 46.99 13.62
N GLY A 429 -12.59 46.38 14.14
CA GLY A 429 -13.91 47.01 13.97
C GLY A 429 -15.10 46.09 13.76
N ASN A 430 -15.74 45.74 14.82
CA ASN A 430 -17.18 45.97 15.16
C ASN A 430 -18.31 45.15 14.50
N ASN A 431 -19.02 44.48 15.37
CA ASN A 431 -20.47 44.18 15.51
C ASN A 431 -21.40 44.01 14.28
N GLY A 432 -22.22 42.98 14.35
CA GLY A 432 -23.53 42.90 13.65
C GLY A 432 -24.15 41.54 13.66
N ASP A 433 -25.19 41.37 14.45
CA ASP A 433 -26.14 40.26 14.54
C ASP A 433 -26.80 39.90 13.21
N GLY A 434 -27.18 38.62 13.04
CA GLY A 434 -28.05 38.18 11.98
C GLY A 434 -28.19 36.67 11.91
N ALA A 435 -29.18 36.13 12.61
CA ALA A 435 -29.68 34.77 12.46
C ALA A 435 -30.28 34.56 11.10
N GLU A 436 -30.00 33.45 10.43
CA GLU A 436 -31.02 32.69 9.69
C GLU A 436 -30.59 31.25 9.41
N SER A 437 -31.55 30.39 9.60
CA SER A 437 -31.59 28.96 9.47
C SER A 437 -31.47 28.48 8.02
N GLY A 438 -30.75 27.39 7.80
CA GLY A 438 -30.69 26.68 6.53
C GLY A 438 -30.26 25.24 6.70
N ASN A 439 -31.21 24.39 6.94
CA ASN A 439 -31.12 22.94 6.97
C ASN A 439 -30.72 22.41 5.59
N VAL A 440 -29.61 21.67 5.46
CA VAL A 440 -29.42 20.71 4.37
C VAL A 440 -28.77 19.45 4.92
N ALA A 441 -29.49 18.37 4.74
CA ALA A 441 -29.22 17.01 5.16
C ALA A 441 -27.91 16.45 4.59
N ALA A 442 -27.15 15.80 5.47
CA ALA A 442 -26.08 14.89 5.11
C ALA A 442 -26.63 13.47 4.98
N ILE A 443 -26.37 12.85 3.86
CA ILE A 443 -26.42 11.40 3.66
C ILE A 443 -25.01 10.90 3.43
#